data_dff3d48624fde30c09913514848f6753
#
_entry.id   dff3d48624fde30c09913514848f6753
#
_cell.length_a   1.000
_cell.length_b   1.000
_cell.length_c   1.000
_cell.angle_alpha   90.00
_cell.angle_beta   90.00
_cell.angle_gamma   90.00
#
_symmetry.space_group_name_H-M   'P 1'
#
loop_
_entity.id
_entity.type
_entity.pdbx_description
1 polymer ?
#
loop_
_entity_poly.entity_id
_entity_poly.type
_entity_poly.pdbx_seq_one_letter_code
_entity_poly.pdbx_strand_id
1 'polypeptide(L)'
;MMKQFSIFAAGLLSLAAIGTAIAHESENPAVKARTSIMQLYAFNLGTLGGMAKGEVDYDAEAATRAANNLVVLTQIDQSAMWPQGSDNVSDPSSRALPAIWENFPDVGAKGQAMADAAVAMQAAAGQDVDALKAAMGDLGGSCSACHKAYRAPKD
;
A
#
# COMPACT_ATOMS: atom_id res chain seq x y z
N MET A 1 -69.72 25.56 25.12
CA MET A 1 -68.37 25.86 25.64
C MET A 1 -67.49 24.64 25.48
N MET A 2 -66.74 24.55 24.38
CA MET A 2 -65.82 23.47 24.19
C MET A 2 -64.39 24.06 24.16
N LYS A 3 -63.57 23.64 25.15
CA LYS A 3 -62.15 24.01 25.24
C LYS A 3 -61.34 23.12 24.38
N GLN A 4 -60.68 23.69 23.37
CA GLN A 4 -59.70 22.96 22.56
C GLN A 4 -58.36 22.91 23.31
N PHE A 5 -57.84 21.70 23.52
CA PHE A 5 -56.47 21.45 24.01
C PHE A 5 -55.57 21.30 22.80
N SER A 6 -54.65 22.26 22.59
CA SER A 6 -53.57 22.13 21.63
C SER A 6 -52.41 21.37 22.26
N ILE A 7 -52.10 20.21 21.69
CA ILE A 7 -50.91 19.42 22.08
C ILE A 7 -49.74 19.86 21.15
N PHE A 8 -48.78 20.56 21.73
CA PHE A 8 -47.52 20.85 21.06
C PHE A 8 -46.62 19.61 21.17
N ALA A 9 -46.38 18.90 20.04
CA ALA A 9 -45.39 17.88 19.94
C ALA A 9 -44.03 18.52 19.66
N ALA A 10 -43.17 18.56 20.67
CA ALA A 10 -41.76 18.96 20.49
C ALA A 10 -40.96 17.79 19.90
N GLY A 11 -40.66 17.88 18.61
CA GLY A 11 -39.78 16.93 17.95
C GLY A 11 -38.30 17.21 18.30
N LEU A 12 -37.70 16.31 19.07
CA LEU A 12 -36.23 16.28 19.26
C LEU A 12 -35.54 15.80 17.97
N LEU A 13 -34.93 16.73 17.22
CA LEU A 13 -33.98 16.39 16.16
C LEU A 13 -32.68 15.95 16.82
N SER A 14 -32.44 14.64 16.84
CA SER A 14 -31.14 14.08 17.21
C SER A 14 -30.16 14.30 16.03
N LEU A 15 -29.26 15.27 16.13
CA LEU A 15 -28.10 15.37 15.21
C LEU A 15 -27.14 14.21 15.50
N ALA A 16 -27.16 13.18 14.67
CA ALA A 16 -26.11 12.18 14.65
C ALA A 16 -24.83 12.85 14.07
N ALA A 17 -23.86 13.13 14.95
CA ALA A 17 -22.54 13.55 14.53
C ALA A 17 -21.87 12.36 13.82
N ILE A 18 -21.85 12.38 12.48
CA ILE A 18 -21.04 11.46 11.67
C ILE A 18 -19.60 11.91 11.85
N GLY A 19 -18.90 11.25 12.77
CA GLY A 19 -17.45 11.41 12.91
C GLY A 19 -16.77 10.91 11.64
N THR A 20 -16.37 11.83 10.76
CA THR A 20 -15.44 11.50 9.67
C THR A 20 -14.10 11.17 10.33
N ALA A 21 -13.71 9.90 10.29
CA ALA A 21 -12.33 9.50 10.61
C ALA A 21 -11.42 10.17 9.57
N ILE A 22 -10.83 11.30 9.95
CA ILE A 22 -9.78 11.95 9.17
C ILE A 22 -8.57 11.02 9.29
N ALA A 23 -8.21 10.34 8.20
CA ALA A 23 -6.94 9.62 8.13
C ALA A 23 -5.82 10.65 8.40
N HIS A 24 -5.17 10.54 9.55
CA HIS A 24 -4.10 11.44 9.95
C HIS A 24 -2.91 11.15 9.03
N GLU A 25 -2.63 12.06 8.11
CA GLU A 25 -1.42 11.99 7.30
C GLU A 25 -0.22 12.27 8.21
N SER A 26 0.81 11.40 8.18
CA SER A 26 2.00 11.58 9.01
C SER A 26 2.64 12.96 8.75
N GLU A 27 3.02 13.65 9.80
CA GLU A 27 3.85 14.86 9.70
C GLU A 27 5.33 14.52 9.47
N ASN A 28 5.76 13.29 9.78
CA ASN A 28 7.12 12.83 9.59
C ASN A 28 7.43 12.65 8.09
N PRO A 29 8.35 13.44 7.51
CA PRO A 29 8.64 13.40 6.09
C PRO A 29 9.20 12.05 5.61
N ALA A 30 9.91 11.31 6.47
CA ALA A 30 10.40 9.98 6.13
C ALA A 30 9.26 8.96 6.03
N VAL A 31 8.25 9.03 6.92
CA VAL A 31 7.04 8.20 6.84
C VAL A 31 6.24 8.53 5.59
N LYS A 32 6.07 9.82 5.26
CA LYS A 32 5.43 10.24 4.00
C LYS A 32 6.15 9.69 2.78
N ALA A 33 7.47 9.85 2.71
CA ALA A 33 8.28 9.41 1.58
C ALA A 33 8.15 7.90 1.35
N ARG A 34 8.33 7.06 2.40
CA ARG A 34 8.18 5.61 2.25
C ARG A 34 6.76 5.17 1.96
N THR A 35 5.74 5.86 2.49
CA THR A 35 4.35 5.57 2.15
C THR A 35 4.06 5.89 0.69
N SER A 36 4.58 7.00 0.17
CA SER A 36 4.42 7.40 -1.23
C SER A 36 5.07 6.39 -2.18
N ILE A 37 6.29 5.92 -1.86
CA ILE A 37 6.94 4.90 -2.70
C ILE A 37 6.18 3.57 -2.67
N MET A 38 5.60 3.17 -1.53
CA MET A 38 4.75 1.98 -1.43
C MET A 38 3.46 2.13 -2.25
N GLN A 39 2.90 3.34 -2.37
CA GLN A 39 1.76 3.62 -3.25
C GLN A 39 2.15 3.48 -4.73
N LEU A 40 3.34 3.94 -5.12
CA LEU A 40 3.85 3.77 -6.49
C LEU A 40 4.08 2.28 -6.83
N TYR A 41 4.62 1.50 -5.90
CA TYR A 41 4.69 0.04 -6.06
C TYR A 41 3.30 -0.57 -6.26
N ALA A 42 2.34 -0.22 -5.39
CA ALA A 42 0.97 -0.74 -5.46
C ALA A 42 0.26 -0.37 -6.77
N PHE A 43 0.46 0.85 -7.28
CA PHE A 43 -0.09 1.30 -8.55
C PHE A 43 0.40 0.45 -9.73
N ASN A 44 1.71 0.27 -9.85
CA ASN A 44 2.28 -0.52 -10.94
C ASN A 44 1.95 -2.02 -10.80
N LEU A 45 1.98 -2.55 -9.56
CA LEU A 45 1.56 -3.93 -9.29
C LEU A 45 0.07 -4.15 -9.61
N GLY A 46 -0.78 -3.16 -9.36
CA GLY A 46 -2.21 -3.19 -9.70
C GLY A 46 -2.45 -3.29 -11.20
N THR A 47 -1.69 -2.54 -12.00
CA THR A 47 -1.74 -2.62 -13.48
C THR A 47 -1.41 -4.03 -13.98
N LEU A 48 -0.30 -4.62 -13.50
CA LEU A 48 0.11 -5.99 -13.86
C LEU A 48 -0.90 -7.03 -13.34
N GLY A 49 -1.35 -6.86 -12.10
CA GLY A 49 -2.30 -7.76 -11.45
C GLY A 49 -3.68 -7.78 -12.11
N GLY A 50 -4.17 -6.64 -12.58
CA GLY A 50 -5.43 -6.54 -13.32
C GLY A 50 -5.39 -7.35 -14.63
N MET A 51 -4.29 -7.24 -15.38
CA MET A 51 -4.06 -8.04 -16.60
C MET A 51 -3.91 -9.53 -16.27
N ALA A 52 -3.13 -9.87 -15.25
CA ALA A 52 -2.91 -11.26 -14.84
C ALA A 52 -4.20 -11.99 -14.43
N LYS A 53 -5.15 -11.26 -13.82
CA LYS A 53 -6.47 -11.79 -13.41
C LYS A 53 -7.51 -11.75 -14.53
N GLY A 54 -7.24 -11.07 -15.64
CA GLY A 54 -8.22 -10.84 -16.70
C GLY A 54 -9.30 -9.81 -16.34
N GLU A 55 -9.04 -8.95 -15.37
CA GLU A 55 -9.90 -7.81 -15.00
C GLU A 55 -9.85 -6.70 -16.05
N VAL A 56 -8.74 -6.63 -16.75
CA VAL A 56 -8.50 -5.79 -17.94
C VAL A 56 -7.75 -6.59 -19.00
N ASP A 57 -7.91 -6.21 -20.26
CA ASP A 57 -7.21 -6.84 -21.38
C ASP A 57 -5.69 -6.66 -21.24
N TYR A 58 -4.94 -7.67 -21.69
CA TYR A 58 -3.48 -7.60 -21.71
C TYR A 58 -3.00 -6.59 -22.75
N ASP A 59 -2.18 -5.66 -22.29
CA ASP A 59 -1.46 -4.67 -23.10
C ASP A 59 0.03 -4.77 -22.79
N ALA A 60 0.80 -5.27 -23.76
CA ALA A 60 2.23 -5.50 -23.61
C ALA A 60 3.04 -4.23 -23.31
N GLU A 61 2.64 -3.09 -23.87
CA GLU A 61 3.32 -1.82 -23.60
C GLU A 61 3.02 -1.30 -22.19
N ALA A 62 1.75 -1.35 -21.76
CA ALA A 62 1.38 -0.96 -20.41
C ALA A 62 2.02 -1.88 -19.37
N ALA A 63 2.05 -3.19 -19.61
CA ALA A 63 2.73 -4.17 -18.75
C ALA A 63 4.22 -3.89 -18.65
N THR A 64 4.89 -3.66 -19.79
CA THR A 64 6.32 -3.32 -19.84
C THR A 64 6.62 -2.03 -19.08
N ARG A 65 5.81 -0.97 -19.26
CA ARG A 65 5.98 0.29 -18.53
C ARG A 65 5.83 0.10 -17.01
N ALA A 66 4.82 -0.65 -16.58
CA ALA A 66 4.59 -0.92 -15.16
C ALA A 66 5.75 -1.72 -14.53
N ALA A 67 6.24 -2.75 -15.23
CA ALA A 67 7.37 -3.55 -14.78
C ALA A 67 8.67 -2.73 -14.72
N ASN A 68 8.95 -1.91 -15.71
CA ASN A 68 10.11 -0.99 -15.73
C ASN A 68 10.06 -0.03 -14.53
N ASN A 69 8.88 0.54 -14.24
CA ASN A 69 8.70 1.41 -13.08
C ASN A 69 9.01 0.70 -11.77
N LEU A 70 8.59 -0.57 -11.62
CA LEU A 70 8.92 -1.35 -10.41
C LEU A 70 10.43 -1.51 -10.25
N VAL A 71 11.17 -1.84 -11.32
CA VAL A 71 12.63 -1.94 -11.28
C VAL A 71 13.26 -0.60 -10.87
N VAL A 72 12.86 0.51 -11.48
CA VAL A 72 13.38 1.85 -11.13
C VAL A 72 13.10 2.20 -9.66
N LEU A 73 11.91 1.89 -9.17
CA LEU A 73 11.54 2.13 -7.77
C LEU A 73 12.40 1.33 -6.78
N THR A 74 12.85 0.11 -7.15
CA THR A 74 13.77 -0.67 -6.29
C THR A 74 15.18 -0.11 -6.25
N GLN A 75 15.57 0.73 -7.19
CA GLN A 75 16.91 1.34 -7.27
C GLN A 75 17.02 2.66 -6.49
N ILE A 76 15.90 3.20 -6.00
CA ILE A 76 15.91 4.42 -5.19
C ILE A 76 16.56 4.12 -3.84
N ASP A 77 17.54 4.92 -3.44
CA ASP A 77 18.08 4.86 -2.08
C ASP A 77 17.01 5.28 -1.07
N GLN A 78 16.53 4.32 -0.30
CA GLN A 78 15.49 4.50 0.70
C GLN A 78 16.05 4.64 2.13
N SER A 79 17.36 4.68 2.32
CA SER A 79 17.99 4.69 3.66
C SER A 79 17.48 5.81 4.55
N ALA A 80 17.31 7.02 3.99
CA ALA A 80 16.78 8.18 4.70
C ALA A 80 15.28 8.09 5.06
N MET A 81 14.56 7.10 4.51
CA MET A 81 13.12 6.92 4.77
C MET A 81 12.84 6.05 6.01
N TRP A 82 13.88 5.54 6.67
CA TRP A 82 13.77 4.60 7.79
C TRP A 82 14.54 5.09 9.04
N PRO A 83 14.39 6.36 9.48
CA PRO A 83 15.03 6.82 10.70
C PRO A 83 14.46 6.09 11.93
N GLN A 84 15.28 5.94 12.99
CA GLN A 84 14.82 5.45 14.29
C GLN A 84 13.65 6.31 14.80
N GLY A 85 12.68 5.69 15.49
CA GLY A 85 11.51 6.39 16.03
C GLY A 85 10.45 6.75 14.97
N SER A 86 10.50 6.13 13.79
CA SER A 86 9.45 6.26 12.77
C SER A 86 8.60 4.98 12.61
N ASP A 87 8.61 4.13 13.62
CA ASP A 87 7.74 2.95 13.75
C ASP A 87 6.31 3.34 14.18
N ASN A 88 5.41 2.35 14.22
CA ASN A 88 4.01 2.56 14.58
C ASN A 88 3.75 2.81 16.07
N VAL A 89 4.74 2.63 16.93
CA VAL A 89 4.64 2.95 18.36
C VAL A 89 4.99 4.42 18.57
N SER A 90 6.02 4.90 17.86
CA SER A 90 6.51 6.29 17.96
C SER A 90 5.71 7.27 17.09
N ASP A 91 5.20 6.81 15.94
CA ASP A 91 4.34 7.56 15.03
C ASP A 91 3.09 6.73 14.67
N PRO A 92 1.93 7.02 15.24
CA PRO A 92 0.69 6.27 15.00
C PRO A 92 0.20 6.27 13.55
N SER A 93 0.69 7.17 12.70
CA SER A 93 0.39 7.19 11.26
C SER A 93 1.24 6.18 10.48
N SER A 94 2.31 5.68 11.08
CA SER A 94 3.17 4.64 10.52
C SER A 94 2.58 3.25 10.77
N ARG A 95 2.81 2.35 9.81
CA ARG A 95 2.51 0.93 9.99
C ARG A 95 3.78 0.07 10.07
N ALA A 96 4.95 0.69 10.08
CA ALA A 96 6.22 -0.01 10.23
C ALA A 96 6.37 -0.53 11.66
N LEU A 97 6.61 -1.82 11.84
CA LEU A 97 6.83 -2.41 13.16
C LEU A 97 8.26 -2.11 13.64
N PRO A 98 8.50 -1.95 14.96
CA PRO A 98 9.84 -1.76 15.53
C PRO A 98 10.85 -2.84 15.11
N ALA A 99 10.38 -4.05 14.85
CA ALA A 99 11.18 -5.19 14.37
C ALA A 99 12.00 -4.90 13.10
N ILE A 100 11.65 -3.88 12.30
CA ILE A 100 12.46 -3.44 11.16
C ILE A 100 13.85 -3.02 11.62
N TRP A 101 13.93 -2.22 12.68
CA TRP A 101 15.18 -1.65 13.20
C TRP A 101 15.98 -2.66 14.03
N GLU A 102 15.33 -3.74 14.48
CA GLU A 102 15.98 -4.84 15.18
C GLU A 102 16.62 -5.84 14.22
N ASN A 103 16.17 -5.88 12.94
CA ASN A 103 16.61 -6.89 11.98
C ASN A 103 16.78 -6.34 10.54
N PHE A 104 17.53 -5.26 10.40
CA PHE A 104 17.86 -4.67 9.09
C PHE A 104 18.45 -5.66 8.06
N PRO A 105 19.29 -6.64 8.42
CA PRO A 105 19.79 -7.63 7.45
C PRO A 105 18.67 -8.42 6.78
N ASP A 106 17.65 -8.86 7.52
CA ASP A 106 16.50 -9.57 6.94
C ASP A 106 15.60 -8.63 6.12
N VAL A 107 15.41 -7.39 6.58
CA VAL A 107 14.70 -6.36 5.79
C VAL A 107 15.39 -6.12 4.46
N GLY A 108 16.72 -6.00 4.46
CA GLY A 108 17.54 -5.86 3.27
C GLY A 108 17.42 -7.06 2.33
N ALA A 109 17.45 -8.28 2.86
CA ALA A 109 17.28 -9.50 2.07
C ALA A 109 15.89 -9.56 1.41
N LYS A 110 14.84 -9.13 2.10
CA LYS A 110 13.48 -9.04 1.53
C LYS A 110 13.36 -7.95 0.46
N GLY A 111 14.05 -6.82 0.65
CA GLY A 111 14.17 -5.78 -0.36
C GLY A 111 14.87 -6.28 -1.64
N GLN A 112 15.96 -7.04 -1.48
CA GLN A 112 16.66 -7.65 -2.62
C GLN A 112 15.78 -8.67 -3.35
N ALA A 113 15.08 -9.54 -2.61
CA ALA A 113 14.15 -10.49 -3.22
C ALA A 113 13.05 -9.80 -4.04
N MET A 114 12.56 -8.63 -3.59
CA MET A 114 11.63 -7.83 -4.36
C MET A 114 12.28 -7.24 -5.63
N ALA A 115 13.52 -6.76 -5.54
CA ALA A 115 14.26 -6.24 -6.70
C ALA A 115 14.48 -7.33 -7.76
N ASP A 116 14.87 -8.52 -7.34
CA ASP A 116 15.06 -9.66 -8.23
C ASP A 116 13.76 -10.08 -8.92
N ALA A 117 12.65 -10.12 -8.18
CA ALA A 117 11.33 -10.42 -8.73
C ALA A 117 10.82 -9.31 -9.69
N ALA A 118 11.15 -8.05 -9.44
CA ALA A 118 10.84 -6.95 -10.35
C ALA A 118 11.61 -7.07 -11.68
N VAL A 119 12.87 -7.46 -11.64
CA VAL A 119 13.69 -7.73 -12.84
C VAL A 119 13.13 -8.94 -13.63
N ALA A 120 12.72 -10.01 -12.94
CA ALA A 120 12.07 -11.14 -13.59
C ALA A 120 10.74 -10.74 -14.25
N MET A 121 9.94 -9.92 -13.58
CA MET A 121 8.71 -9.35 -14.14
C MET A 121 9.00 -8.46 -15.36
N GLN A 122 10.05 -7.64 -15.31
CA GLN A 122 10.44 -6.79 -16.43
C GLN A 122 10.76 -7.63 -17.69
N ALA A 123 11.41 -8.76 -17.52
CA ALA A 123 11.71 -9.67 -18.62
C ALA A 123 10.45 -10.37 -19.19
N ALA A 124 9.44 -10.60 -18.38
CA ALA A 124 8.25 -11.36 -18.73
C ALA A 124 7.08 -10.48 -19.25
N ALA A 125 6.92 -9.28 -18.69
CA ALA A 125 5.71 -8.50 -18.81
C ALA A 125 5.31 -8.09 -20.23
N GLY A 126 6.26 -7.94 -21.12
CA GLY A 126 6.04 -7.57 -22.53
C GLY A 126 5.94 -8.74 -23.49
N GLN A 127 6.13 -9.98 -23.03
CA GLN A 127 6.10 -11.16 -23.90
C GLN A 127 4.66 -11.58 -24.25
N ASP A 128 3.93 -12.02 -23.23
CA ASP A 128 2.52 -12.38 -23.29
C ASP A 128 1.90 -12.43 -21.90
N VAL A 129 0.59 -12.67 -21.84
CA VAL A 129 -0.15 -12.70 -20.57
C VAL A 129 0.22 -13.89 -19.68
N ASP A 130 0.65 -15.00 -20.24
CA ASP A 130 0.99 -16.21 -19.49
C ASP A 130 2.37 -16.06 -18.83
N ALA A 131 3.34 -15.46 -19.53
CA ALA A 131 4.63 -15.07 -18.96
C ALA A 131 4.46 -14.05 -17.82
N LEU A 132 3.61 -13.04 -18.02
CA LEU A 132 3.25 -12.08 -16.98
C LEU A 132 2.63 -12.78 -15.76
N LYS A 133 1.66 -13.66 -15.94
CA LYS A 133 1.02 -14.43 -14.84
C LYS A 133 2.04 -15.26 -14.07
N ALA A 134 2.95 -15.93 -14.76
CA ALA A 134 3.98 -16.75 -14.13
C ALA A 134 4.87 -15.91 -13.18
N ALA A 135 5.27 -14.70 -13.60
CA ALA A 135 6.12 -13.82 -12.80
C ALA A 135 5.38 -13.13 -11.64
N MET A 136 4.04 -13.03 -11.69
CA MET A 136 3.24 -12.39 -10.64
C MET A 136 3.33 -13.08 -9.28
N GLY A 137 3.53 -14.41 -9.26
CA GLY A 137 3.64 -15.19 -8.02
C GLY A 137 4.79 -14.72 -7.14
N ASP A 138 5.98 -14.66 -7.71
CA ASP A 138 7.20 -14.26 -7.01
C ASP A 138 7.17 -12.77 -6.64
N LEU A 139 6.71 -11.92 -7.55
CA LEU A 139 6.59 -10.49 -7.30
C LEU A 139 5.63 -10.19 -6.15
N GLY A 140 4.42 -10.73 -6.15
CA GLY A 140 3.45 -10.57 -5.05
C GLY A 140 3.91 -11.27 -3.77
N GLY A 141 4.58 -12.40 -3.88
CA GLY A 141 5.16 -13.15 -2.77
C GLY A 141 6.22 -12.37 -2.01
N SER A 142 7.12 -11.67 -2.71
CA SER A 142 8.17 -10.83 -2.11
C SER A 142 7.58 -9.70 -1.27
N CYS A 143 6.56 -9.00 -1.78
CA CYS A 143 5.84 -7.97 -1.03
C CYS A 143 5.19 -8.54 0.23
N SER A 144 4.53 -9.68 0.12
CA SER A 144 3.84 -10.35 1.22
C SER A 144 4.79 -10.81 2.30
N ALA A 145 5.96 -11.31 1.94
CA ALA A 145 6.97 -11.82 2.89
C ALA A 145 7.49 -10.71 3.81
N CYS A 146 7.76 -9.50 3.27
CA CYS A 146 8.15 -8.35 4.07
C CYS A 146 6.98 -7.84 4.93
N HIS A 147 5.80 -7.67 4.33
CA HIS A 147 4.64 -7.11 5.00
C HIS A 147 4.13 -7.98 6.16
N LYS A 148 4.19 -9.30 6.05
CA LYS A 148 3.80 -10.21 7.15
C LYS A 148 4.71 -10.07 8.37
N ALA A 149 6.01 -9.82 8.18
CA ALA A 149 6.97 -9.73 9.26
C ALA A 149 7.06 -8.33 9.88
N TYR A 150 6.86 -7.28 9.07
CA TYR A 150 7.30 -5.92 9.39
C TYR A 150 6.23 -4.84 9.27
N ARG A 151 4.99 -5.17 8.91
CA ARG A 151 3.90 -4.21 8.77
C ARG A 151 2.73 -4.54 9.70
N ALA A 152 2.31 -3.58 10.53
CA ALA A 152 1.11 -3.70 11.35
C ALA A 152 -0.14 -3.95 10.50
N PRO A 153 -1.12 -4.75 10.97
CA PRO A 153 -2.42 -4.91 10.32
C PRO A 153 -3.12 -3.56 10.11
N LYS A 154 -4.09 -3.49 9.22
CA LYS A 154 -5.07 -2.38 9.21
C LYS A 154 -6.09 -2.68 10.30
N ASP A 155 -6.38 -1.67 11.09
CA ASP A 155 -7.53 -1.65 12.00
C ASP A 155 -8.84 -1.60 11.19
#